data_258067ecddd11d7dbfd310b0b7be4ac1
#
_entry.id   258067ecddd11d7dbfd310b0b7be4ac1
#
_cell.length_a   1.000
_cell.length_b   1.000
_cell.length_c   1.000
_cell.angle_alpha   90.00
_cell.angle_beta   90.00
_cell.angle_gamma   90.00
#
_symmetry.space_group_name_H-M   'P 1'
#
loop_
_entity.id
_entity.type
_entity.pdbx_description
1 polymer ?
#
loop_
_entity_poly.entity_id
_entity_poly.type
_entity_poly.pdbx_seq_one_letter_code
_entity_poly.pdbx_strand_id
1 'polypeptide(L)'
;MKQLLIELIAELSRRGANLLDDGPVQIARSPALPSDLIQEIARRRHALERWRTDWAFQREQAELLLVRRGVTTRLIHGISTLLIPCDRDGPAVRLAIRILGLDDVPVRYLGADGVPARFQDPRCSAWARSQSW
;
A
#
# COMPACT_ATOMS: atom_id res chain seq x y z
N MET A 1 -9.70 13.45 -4.78
CA MET A 1 -9.56 12.25 -5.59
C MET A 1 -10.14 11.05 -4.88
N LYS A 2 -10.80 10.18 -5.63
CA LYS A 2 -11.41 8.99 -5.05
C LYS A 2 -10.33 8.02 -4.57
N GLN A 3 -10.48 7.52 -3.35
CA GLN A 3 -9.58 6.52 -2.78
C GLN A 3 -9.62 5.22 -3.58
N LEU A 4 -8.47 4.65 -3.88
CA LEU A 4 -8.39 3.33 -4.51
C LEU A 4 -8.84 2.25 -3.52
N LEU A 5 -9.39 1.17 -4.05
CA LEU A 5 -9.85 0.06 -3.22
C LEU A 5 -8.72 -0.53 -2.37
N ILE A 6 -7.53 -0.64 -2.93
CA ILE A 6 -6.36 -1.14 -2.19
C ILE A 6 -6.03 -0.24 -0.97
N GLU A 7 -6.27 1.07 -1.08
CA GLU A 7 -6.08 1.97 0.05
C GLU A 7 -7.10 1.69 1.16
N LEU A 8 -8.34 1.42 0.80
CA LEU A 8 -9.36 1.03 1.76
C LEU A 8 -8.99 -0.29 2.46
N ILE A 9 -8.54 -1.28 1.71
CA ILE A 9 -8.16 -2.58 2.26
C ILE A 9 -6.96 -2.44 3.20
N ALA A 10 -5.97 -1.64 2.82
CA ALA A 10 -4.82 -1.39 3.67
C ALA A 10 -5.21 -0.69 4.97
N GLU A 11 -6.14 0.25 4.90
CA GLU A 11 -6.65 0.95 6.09
C GLU A 11 -7.39 -0.01 7.02
N LEU A 12 -8.22 -0.89 6.47
CA LEU A 12 -8.91 -1.91 7.26
C LEU A 12 -7.92 -2.86 7.94
N SER A 13 -6.91 -3.30 7.21
CA SER A 13 -5.87 -4.18 7.75
C SER A 13 -5.09 -3.50 8.87
N ARG A 14 -4.76 -2.22 8.69
CA ARG A 14 -4.06 -1.43 9.69
C ARG A 14 -4.85 -1.33 11.00
N ARG A 15 -6.18 -1.31 10.89
CA ARG A 15 -7.08 -1.23 12.05
C ARG A 15 -7.43 -2.60 12.61
N GLY A 16 -6.82 -3.66 12.09
CA GLY A 16 -7.09 -5.02 12.54
C GLY A 16 -8.35 -5.65 11.98
N ALA A 17 -9.00 -4.99 11.00
CA ALA A 17 -10.18 -5.51 10.33
C ALA A 17 -9.78 -6.15 9.01
N ASN A 18 -10.11 -7.42 8.81
CA ASN A 18 -9.76 -8.15 7.60
C ASN A 18 -10.99 -8.70 6.91
N LEU A 19 -10.95 -8.77 5.58
CA LEU A 19 -11.98 -9.47 4.82
C LEU A 19 -11.89 -10.97 5.10
N LEU A 20 -13.02 -11.57 5.40
CA LEU A 20 -13.11 -13.02 5.56
C LEU A 20 -13.12 -13.68 4.18
N ASP A 21 -12.47 -14.82 4.08
CA ASP A 21 -12.26 -15.49 2.80
C ASP A 21 -13.52 -16.21 2.29
N ASP A 22 -14.46 -16.54 3.15
CA ASP A 22 -15.62 -17.36 2.81
C ASP A 22 -16.93 -16.58 2.94
N GLY A 23 -17.89 -16.94 2.08
CA GLY A 23 -19.25 -16.45 2.16
C GLY A 23 -19.45 -15.01 1.67
N PRO A 24 -20.55 -14.36 2.07
CA PRO A 24 -20.77 -12.96 1.75
C PRO A 24 -19.65 -12.08 2.30
N VAL A 25 -19.43 -10.92 1.69
CA VAL A 25 -18.43 -9.99 2.20
C VAL A 25 -18.71 -9.67 3.64
N GLN A 26 -17.81 -10.10 4.50
CA GLN A 26 -17.84 -9.84 5.92
C GLN A 26 -16.46 -9.34 6.34
N ILE A 27 -16.46 -8.53 7.38
CA ILE A 27 -15.22 -7.99 7.92
C ILE A 27 -15.04 -8.56 9.31
N ALA A 28 -13.89 -9.18 9.56
CA ALA A 28 -13.55 -9.69 10.87
C ALA A 28 -13.71 -8.58 11.91
N ARG A 29 -14.30 -8.91 13.05
CA ARG A 29 -14.55 -7.93 14.09
C ARG A 29 -13.28 -7.23 14.51
N SER A 30 -13.36 -5.93 14.47
CA SER A 30 -12.33 -5.03 14.95
C SER A 30 -12.95 -4.11 16.01
N PRO A 31 -12.14 -3.57 16.92
CA PRO A 31 -12.62 -2.48 17.78
C PRO A 31 -13.19 -1.36 16.89
N ALA A 32 -14.16 -0.69 17.39
CA ALA A 32 -15.01 0.30 16.71
C ALA A 32 -14.40 0.98 15.47
N LEU A 33 -14.88 0.60 14.31
CA LEU A 33 -14.57 1.32 13.07
C LEU A 33 -15.32 2.64 13.03
N PRO A 34 -14.70 3.72 12.52
CA PRO A 34 -15.43 4.97 12.31
C PRO A 34 -16.63 4.78 11.38
N SER A 35 -17.71 5.52 11.61
CA SER A 35 -18.93 5.38 10.82
C SER A 35 -18.75 5.68 9.34
N ASP A 36 -17.89 6.63 9.00
CA ASP A 36 -17.57 6.95 7.60
C ASP A 36 -16.86 5.78 6.90
N LEU A 37 -16.02 5.05 7.61
CA LEU A 37 -15.35 3.87 7.09
C LEU A 37 -16.36 2.74 6.85
N ILE A 38 -17.30 2.54 7.78
CA ILE A 38 -18.36 1.54 7.62
C ILE A 38 -19.22 1.86 6.40
N GLN A 39 -19.57 3.13 6.20
CA GLN A 39 -20.31 3.57 5.01
C GLN A 39 -19.55 3.31 3.73
N GLU A 40 -18.25 3.56 3.73
CA GLU A 40 -17.41 3.32 2.55
C GLU A 40 -17.33 1.83 2.21
N ILE A 41 -17.23 0.96 3.22
CA ILE A 41 -17.29 -0.49 3.05
C ILE A 41 -18.59 -0.91 2.37
N ALA A 42 -19.72 -0.41 2.87
CA ALA A 42 -21.03 -0.74 2.31
C ALA A 42 -21.16 -0.26 0.86
N ARG A 43 -20.68 0.94 0.58
CA ARG A 43 -20.72 1.51 -0.76
C ARG A 43 -19.89 0.70 -1.76
N ARG A 44 -18.79 0.13 -1.33
CA ARG A 44 -17.83 -0.56 -2.19
C ARG A 44 -17.89 -2.08 -2.08
N ARG A 45 -19.02 -2.60 -1.64
CA ARG A 45 -19.21 -4.01 -1.37
C ARG A 45 -18.87 -4.90 -2.57
N HIS A 46 -19.35 -4.56 -3.76
CA HIS A 46 -19.10 -5.35 -4.96
C HIS A 46 -17.62 -5.36 -5.34
N ALA A 47 -16.96 -4.22 -5.19
CA ALA A 47 -15.52 -4.12 -5.44
C ALA A 47 -14.72 -4.95 -4.44
N LEU A 48 -15.16 -4.98 -3.18
CA LEU A 48 -14.53 -5.83 -2.15
C LEU A 48 -14.71 -7.32 -2.45
N GLU A 49 -15.87 -7.71 -2.94
CA GLU A 49 -16.09 -9.09 -3.39
C GLU A 49 -15.16 -9.48 -4.54
N ARG A 50 -15.03 -8.59 -5.51
CA ARG A 50 -14.13 -8.78 -6.63
C ARG A 50 -12.67 -8.88 -6.17
N TRP A 51 -12.29 -8.05 -5.22
CA TRP A 51 -10.94 -8.10 -4.64
C TRP A 51 -10.59 -9.48 -4.10
N ARG A 52 -11.52 -10.12 -3.38
CA ARG A 52 -11.27 -11.41 -2.76
C ARG A 52 -11.04 -12.55 -3.76
N THR A 53 -11.63 -12.45 -4.95
CA THR A 53 -11.70 -13.57 -5.90
C THR A 53 -10.92 -13.34 -7.18
N ASP A 54 -10.52 -12.11 -7.48
CA ASP A 54 -9.91 -11.75 -8.76
C ASP A 54 -8.49 -11.23 -8.54
N TRP A 55 -7.53 -12.12 -8.76
CA TRP A 55 -6.10 -11.80 -8.63
C TRP A 55 -5.66 -10.71 -9.63
N ALA A 56 -6.19 -10.75 -10.85
CA ALA A 56 -5.85 -9.74 -11.86
C ALA A 56 -6.32 -8.35 -11.41
N PHE A 57 -7.48 -8.26 -10.77
CA PHE A 57 -7.97 -7.02 -10.21
C PHE A 57 -7.07 -6.50 -9.08
N GLN A 58 -6.61 -7.38 -8.20
CA GLN A 58 -5.68 -7.00 -7.14
C GLN A 58 -4.39 -6.42 -7.72
N ARG A 59 -3.83 -7.06 -8.74
CA ARG A 59 -2.62 -6.59 -9.41
C ARG A 59 -2.83 -5.23 -10.07
N GLU A 60 -3.95 -5.06 -10.75
CA GLU A 60 -4.30 -3.79 -11.39
C GLU A 60 -4.35 -2.66 -10.35
N GLN A 61 -5.01 -2.90 -9.23
CA GLN A 61 -5.09 -1.94 -8.13
C GLN A 61 -3.71 -1.62 -7.56
N ALA A 62 -2.87 -2.63 -7.40
CA ALA A 62 -1.51 -2.45 -6.89
C ALA A 62 -0.68 -1.58 -7.83
N GLU A 63 -0.73 -1.85 -9.13
CA GLU A 63 0.00 -1.08 -10.12
C GLU A 63 -0.47 0.38 -10.16
N LEU A 64 -1.79 0.60 -10.15
CA LEU A 64 -2.36 1.94 -10.11
C LEU A 64 -1.91 2.71 -8.88
N LEU A 65 -1.89 2.06 -7.72
CA LEU A 65 -1.45 2.71 -6.49
C LEU A 65 -0.01 3.16 -6.59
N LEU A 66 0.88 2.28 -7.03
CA LEU A 66 2.29 2.62 -7.14
C LEU A 66 2.52 3.79 -8.09
N VAL A 67 1.84 3.79 -9.23
CA VAL A 67 1.90 4.93 -10.17
C VAL A 67 1.41 6.20 -9.50
N ARG A 68 0.29 6.14 -8.82
CA ARG A 68 -0.32 7.30 -8.17
C ARG A 68 0.55 7.85 -7.05
N ARG A 69 1.29 6.99 -6.36
CA ARG A 69 2.20 7.38 -5.28
C ARG A 69 3.59 7.77 -5.78
N GLY A 70 3.81 7.73 -7.11
CA GLY A 70 5.10 8.09 -7.69
C GLY A 70 6.20 7.07 -7.44
N VAL A 71 5.85 5.82 -7.14
CA VAL A 71 6.82 4.74 -6.97
C VAL A 71 7.31 4.30 -8.34
N THR A 72 8.63 4.24 -8.50
CA THR A 72 9.27 3.85 -9.75
C THR A 72 10.30 2.76 -9.50
N THR A 73 10.74 2.12 -10.58
CA THR A 73 11.83 1.14 -10.53
C THR A 73 13.01 1.67 -11.31
N ARG A 74 14.20 1.53 -10.77
CA ARG A 74 15.42 1.98 -11.43
C ARG A 74 16.56 1.01 -11.15
N LEU A 75 17.47 0.87 -12.11
CA LEU A 75 18.70 0.13 -11.88
C LEU A 75 19.69 1.02 -11.13
N ILE A 76 20.13 0.56 -9.97
CA ILE A 76 21.16 1.21 -9.16
C ILE A 76 22.28 0.20 -8.97
N HIS A 77 23.45 0.52 -9.48
CA HIS A 77 24.59 -0.40 -9.48
C HIS A 77 24.24 -1.78 -10.07
N GLY A 78 23.43 -1.78 -11.13
CA GLY A 78 22.99 -3.00 -11.79
C GLY A 78 21.91 -3.78 -11.09
N ILE A 79 21.38 -3.27 -9.97
CA ILE A 79 20.33 -3.91 -9.19
C ILE A 79 19.03 -3.14 -9.37
N SER A 80 17.97 -3.87 -9.76
CA SER A 80 16.63 -3.29 -9.85
C SER A 80 16.17 -2.86 -8.46
N THR A 81 15.83 -1.58 -8.31
CA THR A 81 15.51 -0.97 -7.01
C THR A 81 14.22 -0.20 -7.11
N LEU A 82 13.35 -0.37 -6.13
CA LEU A 82 12.13 0.42 -6.00
C LEU A 82 12.48 1.77 -5.35
N LEU A 83 12.01 2.84 -5.97
CA LEU A 83 12.18 4.20 -5.46
C LEU A 83 10.83 4.70 -4.96
N ILE A 84 10.72 4.95 -3.66
CA ILE A 84 9.48 5.35 -3.00
C ILE A 84 9.67 6.75 -2.45
N PRO A 85 8.85 7.74 -2.90
CA PRO A 85 8.86 9.06 -2.24
C PRO A 85 8.51 8.89 -0.77
N CYS A 86 9.36 9.40 0.12
CA CYS A 86 9.22 9.13 1.55
C CYS A 86 7.95 9.74 2.15
N ASP A 87 7.42 10.80 1.56
CA ASP A 87 6.16 11.41 1.98
C ASP A 87 4.93 10.68 1.42
N ARG A 88 5.13 9.69 0.56
CA ARG A 88 4.07 8.91 -0.08
C ARG A 88 4.05 7.45 0.34
N ASP A 89 4.96 7.04 1.22
CA ASP A 89 4.97 5.69 1.74
C ASP A 89 3.78 5.46 2.68
N GLY A 90 3.42 4.21 2.87
CA GLY A 90 2.34 3.85 3.76
C GLY A 90 1.91 2.39 3.61
N PRO A 91 0.91 1.96 4.40
CA PRO A 91 0.45 0.57 4.37
C PRO A 91 -0.03 0.11 2.99
N ALA A 92 -0.67 0.99 2.23
CA ALA A 92 -1.15 0.65 0.89
C ALA A 92 0.01 0.37 -0.08
N VAL A 93 1.09 1.13 0.01
CA VAL A 93 2.28 0.91 -0.82
C VAL A 93 2.90 -0.46 -0.50
N ARG A 94 2.99 -0.80 0.77
CA ARG A 94 3.54 -2.09 1.20
C ARG A 94 2.67 -3.25 0.75
N LEU A 95 1.36 -3.09 0.82
CA LEU A 95 0.43 -4.09 0.32
C LEU A 95 0.57 -4.28 -1.19
N ALA A 96 0.69 -3.19 -1.94
CA ALA A 96 0.88 -3.24 -3.38
C ALA A 96 2.18 -3.96 -3.76
N ILE A 97 3.26 -3.68 -3.05
CA ILE A 97 4.55 -4.34 -3.26
C ILE A 97 4.41 -5.85 -3.04
N ARG A 98 3.71 -6.24 -1.99
CA ARG A 98 3.49 -7.66 -1.69
C ARG A 98 2.65 -8.35 -2.77
N ILE A 99 1.57 -7.72 -3.21
CA ILE A 99 0.70 -8.27 -4.25
C ILE A 99 1.46 -8.48 -5.55
N LEU A 100 2.37 -7.58 -5.90
CA LEU A 100 3.15 -7.67 -7.12
C LEU A 100 4.38 -8.58 -6.98
N GLY A 101 4.59 -9.18 -5.81
CA GLY A 101 5.73 -10.08 -5.60
C GLY A 101 7.07 -9.38 -5.57
N LEU A 102 7.10 -8.12 -5.15
CA LEU A 102 8.32 -7.31 -5.14
C LEU A 102 8.94 -7.21 -3.74
N ASP A 103 8.58 -8.11 -2.83
CA ASP A 103 9.03 -8.07 -1.43
C ASP A 103 10.55 -8.16 -1.30
N ASP A 104 11.20 -8.89 -2.20
CA ASP A 104 12.63 -9.12 -2.20
C ASP A 104 13.41 -8.09 -3.02
N VAL A 105 12.72 -7.15 -3.66
CA VAL A 105 13.38 -6.08 -4.42
C VAL A 105 13.86 -5.00 -3.45
N PRO A 106 15.12 -4.56 -3.54
CA PRO A 106 15.60 -3.49 -2.69
C PRO A 106 14.78 -2.21 -2.84
N VAL A 107 14.61 -1.50 -1.75
CA VAL A 107 13.83 -0.26 -1.70
C VAL A 107 14.74 0.88 -1.27
N ARG A 108 14.66 2.00 -1.96
CA ARG A 108 15.22 3.26 -1.53
C ARG A 108 14.16 4.33 -1.46
N TYR A 109 14.25 5.17 -0.47
CA TYR A 109 13.32 6.27 -0.30
C TYR A 109 13.89 7.54 -0.90
N LEU A 110 13.02 8.29 -1.58
CA LEU A 110 13.38 9.59 -2.16
C LEU A 110 12.98 10.69 -1.19
N GLY A 111 13.85 11.68 -1.04
CA GLY A 111 13.54 12.90 -0.31
C GLY A 111 12.58 13.80 -1.10
N ALA A 112 12.19 14.92 -0.49
CA ALA A 112 11.25 15.85 -1.09
C ALA A 112 11.77 16.49 -2.39
N ASP A 113 13.07 16.47 -2.60
CA ASP A 113 13.73 17.00 -3.80
C ASP A 113 13.83 15.98 -4.93
N GLY A 114 13.30 14.76 -4.74
CA GLY A 114 13.33 13.70 -5.73
C GLY A 114 14.65 12.94 -5.82
N VAL A 115 15.61 13.21 -4.94
CA VAL A 115 16.87 12.46 -4.87
C VAL A 115 16.80 11.46 -3.72
N PRO A 116 17.61 10.37 -3.76
CA PRO A 116 17.62 9.41 -2.66
C PRO A 116 17.86 10.09 -1.32
N ALA A 117 17.00 9.78 -0.35
CA ALA A 117 17.10 10.33 0.97
C ALA A 117 18.40 9.87 1.63
N ARG A 118 19.11 10.80 2.25
CA ARG A 118 20.30 10.49 3.04
C ARG A 118 19.92 10.31 4.50
N PHE A 119 20.89 9.90 5.29
CA PHE A 119 20.72 9.78 6.73
C PHE A 119 20.07 11.02 7.32
N GLN A 120 19.15 10.79 8.22
CA GLN A 120 18.55 11.83 9.06
C GLN A 120 17.64 12.84 8.35
N ASP A 121 17.02 12.45 7.24
CA ASP A 121 15.92 13.25 6.73
C ASP A 121 14.73 13.08 7.69
N PRO A 122 14.36 14.10 8.48
CA PRO A 122 13.31 13.97 9.48
C PRO A 122 11.93 13.70 8.88
N ARG A 123 11.78 13.96 7.58
CA ARG A 123 10.52 13.69 6.88
C ARG A 123 10.39 12.23 6.48
N CYS A 124 11.45 11.45 6.61
CA CYS A 124 11.49 10.04 6.29
C CYS A 124 11.78 9.20 7.52
N SER A 125 10.99 9.39 8.58
CA SER A 125 11.21 8.65 9.83
C SER A 125 11.10 7.13 9.64
N ALA A 126 10.21 6.68 8.77
CA ALA A 126 10.10 5.26 8.45
C ALA A 126 11.34 4.75 7.74
N TRP A 127 11.90 5.55 6.84
CA TRP A 127 13.16 5.26 6.17
C TRP A 127 14.29 5.12 7.17
N ALA A 128 14.41 6.10 8.07
CA ALA A 128 15.48 6.09 9.08
C ALA A 128 15.42 4.84 9.96
N ARG A 129 14.23 4.36 10.28
CA ARG A 129 14.07 3.15 11.10
C ARG A 129 14.35 1.85 10.34
N SER A 130 14.10 1.85 9.03
CA SER A 130 14.31 0.67 8.20
C SER A 130 15.74 0.56 7.67
N GLN A 131 16.55 1.58 7.88
CA GLN A 131 17.92 1.63 7.39
C GLN A 131 18.81 0.70 8.14
N SER A 132 19.18 -0.39 7.52
CA SER A 132 20.21 -1.30 8.00
C SER A 132 21.39 -1.40 7.02
N TRP A 133 21.51 -0.43 6.15
CA TRP A 133 22.49 -0.40 5.06
C TRP A 133 23.45 0.75 5.14
#